data_c9a18ca0d8a4494889e1d4a88022fea1
#
_entry.id   c9a18ca0d8a4494889e1d4a88022fea1
#
_cell.length_a   1.000
_cell.length_b   1.000
_cell.length_c   1.000
_cell.angle_alpha   90.00
_cell.angle_beta   90.00
_cell.angle_gamma   90.00
#
_symmetry.space_group_name_H-M   'P 1'
#
loop_
_entity.id
_entity.type
_entity.pdbx_description
1 polymer ?
#
loop_
_entity_poly.entity_id
_entity_poly.type
_entity_poly.pdbx_seq_one_letter_code
_entity_poly.pdbx_strand_id
1 'polypeptide(L)'
;TINKLDAYVRQVTNQQRQQRPRIKVHGMNSQSDEKVAEILTGICRHIEVNSDADHAYDNAFNYAVRCGFGYWRVTTDYVSDKTFDQDIFIEQIHNPFTVYFDPNSVLPDGSDAEMCLVTQIVSKKEFEKMYPDAETGVGFTQRGTGDSNAEWVMKEDIRIAEFWYTEHKKDVLCLLSDGTKVFKTKLPPKEELLMSGVYIVDERPTLRKQVKMIKCTAIEVLEEYDWPSKFIPIVPVYGEEFVVDNKRKKYGMVRQAKDAQRMYNFWKTAITESVALAPKAKWLLAEGQDEGHENEWAQANIKSMPVLRYKQKDIEGVTAPVPTRIQPESPPAGIMAAADGINQDMQAILGIFDPSQQLAGNMSGKALNGQQQQVDLTNFHYYDNLTRSIKHTAKIILDLVPTIYDNARVMRIIGDDGKPDLVEINKVAQDEQGIQKILNDVTVGEYDVVMDTGPGYNSKRQEAVDAMMPLLSKDPQLMNVAGDLIFRNMDFPGADIIADRLAAANPMAQIDEKSPIPPQVQMQLKQSQATIQQLQQQLQGMQLQLKNRSDIEQMRQEAETKRTLIKETNRAHDIELRDQERHRDMILRTDTQAHDTVIKTQTQLEVERIKADLAVYLSHLDRISERESKAEAIERAI
;
A
#
# COMPACT_ATOMS: atom_id res chain seq x y z
N THR A 1 22.30 22.18 -18.08
CA THR A 1 21.85 20.80 -17.84
C THR A 1 20.33 20.75 -17.93
N ILE A 2 19.81 19.88 -18.77
CA ILE A 2 18.37 19.63 -18.90
C ILE A 2 18.08 18.30 -18.20
N ASN A 3 17.37 18.37 -17.07
CA ASN A 3 17.02 17.16 -16.32
C ASN A 3 15.71 16.56 -16.84
N LYS A 4 15.80 15.51 -17.62
CA LYS A 4 14.65 14.75 -18.11
C LYS A 4 14.19 13.66 -17.14
N LEU A 5 15.11 13.13 -16.34
CA LEU A 5 14.84 12.00 -15.44
C LEU A 5 13.81 12.34 -14.35
N ASP A 6 13.78 13.59 -13.90
CA ASP A 6 12.84 14.01 -12.86
C ASP A 6 11.37 13.86 -13.28
N ALA A 7 11.07 14.09 -14.57
CA ALA A 7 9.72 13.90 -15.10
C ALA A 7 9.28 12.43 -15.03
N TYR A 8 10.17 11.50 -15.35
CA TYR A 8 9.91 10.07 -15.29
C TYR A 8 9.77 9.56 -13.84
N VAL A 9 10.65 10.02 -12.95
CA VAL A 9 10.54 9.72 -11.52
C VAL A 9 9.20 10.22 -10.97
N ARG A 10 8.79 11.45 -11.30
CA ARG A 10 7.49 11.99 -10.87
C ARG A 10 6.31 11.19 -11.39
N GLN A 11 6.39 10.64 -12.59
CA GLN A 11 5.32 9.81 -13.12
C GLN A 11 5.10 8.58 -12.23
N VAL A 12 6.17 7.85 -11.87
CA VAL A 12 6.11 6.68 -11.01
C VAL A 12 5.66 7.06 -9.59
N THR A 13 6.24 8.11 -9.00
CA THR A 13 5.90 8.52 -7.64
C THR A 13 4.49 9.07 -7.51
N ASN A 14 3.97 9.78 -8.52
CA ASN A 14 2.60 10.29 -8.50
C ASN A 14 1.57 9.18 -8.70
N GLN A 15 1.90 8.15 -9.47
CA GLN A 15 1.04 6.98 -9.64
C GLN A 15 0.89 6.23 -8.32
N GLN A 16 1.95 6.08 -7.54
CA GLN A 16 1.90 5.49 -6.19
C GLN A 16 0.94 6.26 -5.28
N ARG A 17 0.96 7.60 -5.32
CA ARG A 17 0.06 8.44 -4.53
C ARG A 17 -1.42 8.24 -4.87
N GLN A 18 -1.73 7.84 -6.10
CA GLN A 18 -3.10 7.52 -6.53
C GLN A 18 -3.53 6.12 -6.09
N GLN A 19 -2.58 5.18 -5.99
CA GLN A 19 -2.85 3.77 -5.70
C GLN A 19 -2.18 3.35 -4.40
N ARG A 20 -2.62 3.90 -3.27
CA ARG A 20 -2.05 3.60 -1.96
C ARG A 20 -2.52 2.23 -1.47
N PRO A 21 -1.61 1.32 -1.13
CA PRO A 21 -1.96 0.04 -0.52
C PRO A 21 -2.55 0.26 0.88
N ARG A 22 -3.53 -0.55 1.26
CA ARG A 22 -4.20 -0.48 2.56
C ARG A 22 -3.91 -1.71 3.38
N ILE A 23 -3.70 -1.49 4.67
CA ILE A 23 -3.53 -2.56 5.65
C ILE A 23 -4.89 -3.19 5.95
N LYS A 24 -4.97 -4.52 5.90
CA LYS A 24 -6.10 -5.31 6.35
C LYS A 24 -5.62 -6.47 7.22
N VAL A 25 -6.23 -6.63 8.39
CA VAL A 25 -5.87 -7.65 9.37
C VAL A 25 -6.87 -8.79 9.32
N HIS A 26 -6.38 -10.03 9.37
CA HIS A 26 -7.19 -11.24 9.42
C HIS A 26 -6.74 -12.15 10.56
N GLY A 27 -7.69 -12.83 11.18
CA GLY A 27 -7.39 -13.85 12.19
C GLY A 27 -6.73 -15.08 11.58
N MET A 28 -5.75 -15.66 12.27
CA MET A 28 -5.02 -16.86 11.84
C MET A 28 -5.46 -18.14 12.53
N ASN A 29 -6.05 -18.05 13.72
CA ASN A 29 -6.40 -19.20 14.52
C ASN A 29 -7.85 -19.14 15.04
N SER A 30 -8.31 -20.22 15.67
CA SER A 30 -9.66 -20.31 16.23
C SER A 30 -9.90 -19.41 17.45
N GLN A 31 -8.86 -18.79 18.00
CA GLN A 31 -8.93 -17.82 19.11
C GLN A 31 -9.02 -16.38 18.61
N SER A 32 -8.80 -16.14 17.32
CA SER A 32 -8.91 -14.81 16.71
C SER A 32 -10.37 -14.50 16.37
N ASP A 33 -10.88 -13.39 16.91
CA ASP A 33 -12.22 -12.89 16.64
C ASP A 33 -12.18 -11.99 15.39
N GLU A 34 -13.14 -12.18 14.47
CA GLU A 34 -13.27 -11.36 13.26
C GLU A 34 -13.50 -9.88 13.61
N LYS A 35 -14.27 -9.59 14.67
CA LYS A 35 -14.47 -8.23 15.16
C LYS A 35 -13.17 -7.59 15.66
N VAL A 36 -12.35 -8.34 16.37
CA VAL A 36 -11.04 -7.86 16.83
C VAL A 36 -10.12 -7.61 15.63
N ALA A 37 -10.18 -8.43 14.58
CA ALA A 37 -9.44 -8.18 13.34
C ALA A 37 -9.89 -6.88 12.64
N GLU A 38 -11.20 -6.59 12.61
CA GLU A 38 -11.72 -5.30 12.12
C GLU A 38 -11.23 -4.12 12.97
N ILE A 39 -11.25 -4.26 14.30
CA ILE A 39 -10.73 -3.24 15.23
C ILE A 39 -9.24 -3.01 15.00
N LEU A 40 -8.43 -4.06 14.89
CA LEU A 40 -6.99 -3.97 14.62
C LEU A 40 -6.71 -3.31 13.27
N THR A 41 -7.52 -3.59 12.25
CA THR A 41 -7.46 -2.89 10.95
C THR A 41 -7.74 -1.39 11.13
N GLY A 42 -8.76 -1.05 11.91
CA GLY A 42 -9.11 0.33 12.22
C GLY A 42 -8.03 1.05 13.05
N ILE A 43 -7.37 0.35 13.97
CA ILE A 43 -6.23 0.87 14.76
C ILE A 43 -5.03 1.15 13.83
N CYS A 44 -4.68 0.22 12.95
CA CYS A 44 -3.59 0.45 12.00
C CYS A 44 -3.84 1.70 11.15
N ARG A 45 -5.05 1.87 10.62
CA ARG A 45 -5.43 3.08 9.86
C ARG A 45 -5.41 4.35 10.71
N HIS A 46 -5.84 4.26 11.95
CA HIS A 46 -5.76 5.39 12.87
C HIS A 46 -4.31 5.83 13.08
N ILE A 47 -3.40 4.88 13.31
CA ILE A 47 -1.97 5.13 13.46
C ILE A 47 -1.41 5.78 12.18
N GLU A 48 -1.74 5.26 11.00
CA GLU A 48 -1.32 5.84 9.73
C GLU A 48 -1.78 7.29 9.56
N VAL A 49 -3.05 7.57 9.86
CA VAL A 49 -3.61 8.93 9.74
C VAL A 49 -3.06 9.87 10.81
N ASN A 50 -2.95 9.41 12.06
CA ASN A 50 -2.46 10.23 13.17
C ASN A 50 -0.97 10.59 13.00
N SER A 51 -0.21 9.71 12.39
CA SER A 51 1.22 9.88 12.12
C SER A 51 1.52 10.63 10.82
N ASP A 52 0.50 10.94 9.99
CA ASP A 52 0.70 11.39 8.61
C ASP A 52 1.66 10.45 7.83
N ALA A 53 1.46 9.14 8.02
CA ALA A 53 2.34 8.09 7.49
C ALA A 53 2.52 8.15 5.97
N ASP A 54 1.54 8.71 5.27
CA ASP A 54 1.60 8.96 3.83
C ASP A 54 2.84 9.76 3.43
N HIS A 55 3.22 10.76 4.22
CA HIS A 55 4.44 11.54 3.98
C HIS A 55 5.71 10.69 4.17
N ALA A 56 5.74 9.83 5.18
CA ALA A 56 6.87 8.94 5.41
C ALA A 56 7.03 7.93 4.27
N TYR A 57 5.92 7.34 3.82
CA TYR A 57 5.89 6.41 2.70
C TYR A 57 6.28 7.07 1.38
N ASP A 58 5.72 8.24 1.07
CA ASP A 58 6.02 8.99 -0.15
C ASP A 58 7.50 9.40 -0.23
N ASN A 59 8.07 9.83 0.89
CA ASN A 59 9.48 10.17 0.97
C ASN A 59 10.39 8.97 0.71
N ALA A 60 10.15 7.88 1.45
CA ALA A 60 10.95 6.66 1.31
C ALA A 60 10.82 6.05 -0.10
N PHE A 61 9.61 6.05 -0.66
CA PHE A 61 9.36 5.58 -2.01
C PHE A 61 10.09 6.44 -3.07
N ASN A 62 10.06 7.76 -2.91
CA ASN A 62 10.77 8.67 -3.81
C ASN A 62 12.28 8.39 -3.81
N TYR A 63 12.87 8.14 -2.64
CA TYR A 63 14.27 7.76 -2.55
C TYR A 63 14.54 6.35 -3.10
N ALA A 64 13.65 5.39 -2.88
CA ALA A 64 13.77 4.05 -3.45
C ALA A 64 13.75 4.09 -4.99
N VAL A 65 12.86 4.87 -5.59
CA VAL A 65 12.80 5.06 -7.04
C VAL A 65 14.04 5.80 -7.56
N ARG A 66 14.55 6.82 -6.88
CA ARG A 66 15.72 7.61 -7.31
C ARG A 66 17.05 6.91 -7.07
N CYS A 67 17.27 6.46 -5.83
CA CYS A 67 18.57 6.00 -5.32
C CYS A 67 18.62 4.49 -5.09
N GLY A 68 17.45 3.83 -5.03
CA GLY A 68 17.35 2.40 -4.82
C GLY A 68 17.02 1.98 -3.38
N PHE A 69 16.93 2.90 -2.43
CA PHE A 69 16.53 2.61 -1.05
C PHE A 69 15.99 3.86 -0.37
N GLY A 70 15.01 3.64 0.49
CA GLY A 70 14.42 4.62 1.38
C GLY A 70 14.04 3.94 2.69
N TYR A 71 13.75 4.71 3.73
CA TYR A 71 13.42 4.19 5.06
C TYR A 71 12.39 5.08 5.74
N TRP A 72 11.61 4.46 6.62
CA TRP A 72 10.86 5.11 7.69
C TRP A 72 11.03 4.34 8.97
N ARG A 73 10.52 4.85 10.07
CA ARG A 73 10.60 4.16 11.35
C ARG A 73 9.24 4.13 12.06
N VAL A 74 9.06 3.12 12.90
CA VAL A 74 7.95 3.02 13.83
C VAL A 74 8.47 3.41 15.21
N THR A 75 7.79 4.33 15.88
CA THR A 75 8.15 4.81 17.22
C THR A 75 6.96 4.71 18.16
N THR A 76 7.22 4.80 19.44
CA THR A 76 6.18 4.90 20.48
C THR A 76 6.45 6.14 21.30
N ASP A 77 5.41 6.93 21.56
CA ASP A 77 5.51 8.13 22.37
C ASP A 77 4.21 8.33 23.17
N TYR A 78 4.24 9.20 24.16
CA TYR A 78 3.04 9.56 24.91
C TYR A 78 2.06 10.35 24.04
N VAL A 79 0.77 10.08 24.20
CA VAL A 79 -0.29 10.79 23.44
C VAL A 79 -0.29 12.28 23.73
N SER A 80 0.03 12.68 24.96
CA SER A 80 0.20 14.08 25.38
C SER A 80 0.97 14.17 26.68
N ASP A 81 1.48 15.36 26.98
CA ASP A 81 2.19 15.67 28.23
C ASP A 81 1.36 15.44 29.52
N LYS A 82 0.07 15.13 29.40
CA LYS A 82 -0.87 14.99 30.52
C LYS A 82 -1.38 13.56 30.70
N THR A 83 -0.97 12.61 29.88
CA THR A 83 -1.41 11.22 29.96
C THR A 83 -0.22 10.29 30.08
N PHE A 84 -0.44 9.13 30.71
CA PHE A 84 0.51 8.04 30.71
C PHE A 84 0.27 7.04 29.56
N ASP A 85 -0.76 7.30 28.74
CA ASP A 85 -1.07 6.45 27.59
C ASP A 85 -0.05 6.71 26.49
N GLN A 86 0.52 5.64 25.98
CA GLN A 86 1.39 5.66 24.82
C GLN A 86 0.61 5.35 23.56
N ASP A 87 1.10 5.87 22.43
CA ASP A 87 0.60 5.57 21.10
C ASP A 87 1.76 5.19 20.17
N ILE A 88 1.41 4.56 19.06
CA ILE A 88 2.37 4.13 18.04
C ILE A 88 2.36 5.17 16.91
N PHE A 89 3.55 5.56 16.45
CA PHE A 89 3.72 6.53 15.38
C PHE A 89 4.61 5.98 14.27
N ILE A 90 4.35 6.44 13.04
CA ILE A 90 5.17 6.16 11.87
C ILE A 90 5.87 7.46 11.49
N GLU A 91 7.18 7.49 11.63
CA GLU A 91 7.95 8.69 11.39
C GLU A 91 8.81 8.59 10.14
N GLN A 92 8.94 9.72 9.47
CA GLN A 92 9.78 9.86 8.29
C GLN A 92 11.26 9.91 8.65
N ILE A 93 12.09 9.15 7.94
CA ILE A 93 13.53 9.36 7.89
C ILE A 93 13.83 10.24 6.68
N HIS A 94 14.16 11.51 6.94
CA HIS A 94 14.35 12.50 5.88
C HIS A 94 15.52 12.16 4.94
N ASN A 95 16.61 11.65 5.48
CA ASN A 95 17.80 11.30 4.72
C ASN A 95 18.10 9.80 4.83
N PRO A 96 17.83 8.99 3.82
CA PRO A 96 18.10 7.55 3.88
C PRO A 96 19.59 7.20 3.93
N PHE A 97 20.49 8.13 3.57
CA PHE A 97 21.94 7.92 3.63
C PHE A 97 22.51 7.96 5.05
N THR A 98 21.69 8.33 6.03
CA THR A 98 22.06 8.24 7.45
C THR A 98 21.76 6.90 8.09
N VAL A 99 21.11 5.99 7.34
CA VAL A 99 20.73 4.65 7.80
C VAL A 99 21.71 3.62 7.27
N TYR A 100 22.32 2.89 8.17
CA TYR A 100 23.20 1.76 7.88
C TYR A 100 22.47 0.48 8.29
N PHE A 101 21.79 -0.10 7.31
CA PHE A 101 20.97 -1.29 7.53
C PHE A 101 21.82 -2.57 7.41
N ASP A 102 21.36 -3.65 8.05
CA ASP A 102 22.06 -4.93 8.09
C ASP A 102 22.41 -5.42 6.68
N PRO A 103 23.71 -5.59 6.35
CA PRO A 103 24.14 -6.12 5.06
C PRO A 103 23.79 -7.60 4.86
N ASN A 104 23.53 -8.34 5.95
CA ASN A 104 23.21 -9.77 5.92
C ASN A 104 21.70 -10.03 5.77
N SER A 105 20.86 -8.99 5.90
CA SER A 105 19.42 -9.11 5.66
C SER A 105 19.15 -9.58 4.24
N VAL A 106 18.38 -10.67 4.09
CA VAL A 106 18.06 -11.31 2.81
C VAL A 106 16.64 -10.99 2.36
N LEU A 107 15.72 -10.77 3.29
CA LEU A 107 14.33 -10.50 2.96
C LEU A 107 14.14 -9.07 2.40
N PRO A 108 13.27 -8.92 1.39
CA PRO A 108 13.02 -7.60 0.77
C PRO A 108 12.40 -6.58 1.71
N ASP A 109 11.68 -7.04 2.73
CA ASP A 109 11.04 -6.21 3.75
C ASP A 109 11.94 -5.89 4.95
N GLY A 110 13.14 -6.50 5.01
CA GLY A 110 14.09 -6.31 6.10
C GLY A 110 13.69 -6.94 7.44
N SER A 111 12.68 -7.82 7.46
CA SER A 111 12.19 -8.45 8.69
C SER A 111 13.18 -9.42 9.35
N ASP A 112 14.22 -9.81 8.62
CA ASP A 112 15.31 -10.67 9.07
C ASP A 112 16.53 -9.89 9.58
N ALA A 113 16.50 -8.56 9.54
CA ALA A 113 17.61 -7.74 9.99
C ALA A 113 17.91 -7.96 11.46
N GLU A 114 19.20 -8.07 11.79
CA GLU A 114 19.68 -8.24 13.17
C GLU A 114 20.31 -6.96 13.72
N MET A 115 20.64 -5.99 12.86
CA MET A 115 21.17 -4.70 13.27
C MET A 115 20.76 -3.57 12.34
N CYS A 116 20.67 -2.37 12.87
CA CYS A 116 20.50 -1.14 12.11
C CYS A 116 21.12 0.02 12.88
N LEU A 117 21.88 0.87 12.19
CA LEU A 117 22.43 2.08 12.74
C LEU A 117 21.82 3.29 12.02
N VAL A 118 21.25 4.21 12.79
CA VAL A 118 20.72 5.47 12.26
C VAL A 118 21.53 6.61 12.85
N THR A 119 22.09 7.49 12.02
CA THR A 119 22.91 8.61 12.48
C THR A 119 22.20 9.93 12.26
N GLN A 120 22.31 10.84 13.20
CA GLN A 120 21.79 12.20 13.12
C GLN A 120 22.88 13.19 13.50
N ILE A 121 22.93 14.29 12.80
CA ILE A 121 23.82 15.41 13.13
C ILE A 121 22.98 16.48 13.80
N VAL A 122 23.37 16.85 15.01
CA VAL A 122 22.67 17.82 15.84
C VAL A 122 23.63 18.93 16.19
N SER A 123 23.16 20.17 16.22
CA SER A 123 23.99 21.29 16.66
C SER A 123 24.38 21.14 18.13
N LYS A 124 25.58 21.58 18.47
CA LYS A 124 26.07 21.48 19.84
C LYS A 124 25.13 22.12 20.87
N LYS A 125 24.52 23.25 20.54
CA LYS A 125 23.55 23.93 21.41
C LYS A 125 22.28 23.13 21.66
N GLU A 126 21.81 22.42 20.63
CA GLU A 126 20.65 21.57 20.72
C GLU A 126 20.96 20.29 21.50
N PHE A 127 22.14 19.72 21.28
CA PHE A 127 22.65 18.59 22.04
C PHE A 127 22.74 18.89 23.54
N GLU A 128 23.35 20.01 23.94
CA GLU A 128 23.46 20.45 25.33
C GLU A 128 22.09 20.70 25.98
N LYS A 129 21.08 21.06 25.18
CA LYS A 129 19.71 21.22 25.67
C LYS A 129 19.02 19.87 25.89
N MET A 130 19.26 18.91 24.99
CA MET A 130 18.67 17.55 25.08
C MET A 130 19.37 16.71 26.16
N TYR A 131 20.69 16.85 26.28
CA TYR A 131 21.54 16.06 27.18
C TYR A 131 22.48 16.97 27.98
N PRO A 132 21.95 17.65 29.03
CA PRO A 132 22.74 18.64 29.79
C PRO A 132 23.95 18.03 30.50
N ASP A 133 23.85 16.76 30.88
CA ASP A 133 24.88 16.06 31.66
C ASP A 133 25.89 15.29 30.77
N ALA A 134 25.68 15.30 29.46
CA ALA A 134 26.51 14.55 28.53
C ALA A 134 27.78 15.30 28.12
N GLU A 135 28.87 14.57 27.94
CA GLU A 135 30.12 15.13 27.47
C GLU A 135 30.07 15.58 26.01
N THR A 136 30.30 16.85 25.73
CA THR A 136 30.27 17.42 24.38
C THR A 136 31.51 17.15 23.54
N GLY A 137 32.41 16.29 23.97
CA GLY A 137 33.52 15.74 23.17
C GLY A 137 34.56 16.71 22.64
N VAL A 138 34.68 17.90 23.24
CA VAL A 138 35.59 18.98 22.78
C VAL A 138 37.07 18.62 22.87
N GLY A 139 37.43 17.46 23.46
CA GLY A 139 38.78 17.02 23.69
C GLY A 139 39.42 16.11 22.64
N PHE A 140 38.67 15.63 21.67
CA PHE A 140 39.20 14.72 20.65
C PHE A 140 39.88 15.44 19.49
N THR A 141 40.94 16.18 19.77
CA THR A 141 41.93 16.63 18.78
C THR A 141 43.01 15.57 18.54
N GLN A 142 42.65 14.29 18.45
CA GLN A 142 43.60 13.30 17.96
C GLN A 142 43.66 13.33 16.43
N ARG A 143 44.57 14.16 15.93
CA ARG A 143 45.14 14.02 14.60
C ARG A 143 45.92 12.69 14.56
N GLY A 144 45.44 11.77 13.84
CA GLY A 144 46.22 10.62 13.40
C GLY A 144 45.74 9.28 13.88
N THR A 145 45.58 8.43 12.93
CA THR A 145 45.27 7.00 12.86
C THR A 145 43.81 6.71 12.61
N GLY A 146 43.43 6.77 11.34
CA GLY A 146 42.19 6.20 10.81
C GLY A 146 41.09 7.23 10.53
N ASP A 147 40.57 7.13 9.35
CA ASP A 147 39.53 7.99 8.73
C ASP A 147 38.19 8.08 9.49
N SER A 148 38.01 7.32 10.57
CA SER A 148 36.70 7.10 11.19
C SER A 148 36.29 8.14 12.25
N ASN A 149 37.24 8.80 12.89
CA ASN A 149 36.90 9.70 14.01
C ASN A 149 36.60 11.15 13.59
N ALA A 150 37.08 11.59 12.43
CA ALA A 150 36.88 12.96 11.95
C ALA A 150 35.41 13.25 11.58
N GLU A 151 34.63 12.20 11.23
CA GLU A 151 33.21 12.36 10.87
C GLU A 151 32.26 12.43 12.06
N TRP A 152 32.72 12.07 13.28
CA TRP A 152 31.86 12.05 14.47
C TRP A 152 31.89 13.37 15.23
N VAL A 153 32.97 14.15 15.11
CA VAL A 153 33.13 15.41 15.80
C VAL A 153 33.38 16.52 14.80
N MET A 154 32.38 17.30 14.51
CA MET A 154 32.47 18.56 13.78
C MET A 154 32.68 19.72 14.75
N LYS A 155 33.19 20.85 14.27
CA LYS A 155 33.50 22.01 15.18
C LYS A 155 32.27 22.54 15.92
N GLU A 156 31.09 22.48 15.31
CA GLU A 156 29.83 23.06 15.82
C GLU A 156 28.69 22.05 15.94
N ASP A 157 28.90 20.83 15.47
CA ASP A 157 27.87 19.78 15.39
C ASP A 157 28.36 18.49 16.06
N ILE A 158 27.42 17.72 16.58
CA ILE A 158 27.67 16.42 17.22
C ILE A 158 26.86 15.36 16.46
N ARG A 159 27.50 14.26 16.12
CA ARG A 159 26.82 13.11 15.55
C ARG A 159 26.32 12.20 16.67
N ILE A 160 25.02 11.94 16.67
CA ILE A 160 24.37 10.96 17.53
C ILE A 160 24.04 9.75 16.67
N ALA A 161 24.24 8.56 17.21
CA ALA A 161 23.87 7.32 16.56
C ALA A 161 22.88 6.54 17.42
N GLU A 162 21.86 6.03 16.78
CA GLU A 162 20.92 5.07 17.34
C GLU A 162 21.28 3.70 16.79
N PHE A 163 21.78 2.81 17.63
CA PHE A 163 22.15 1.44 17.27
C PHE A 163 21.07 0.48 17.73
N TRP A 164 20.37 -0.10 16.79
CA TRP A 164 19.36 -1.13 16.98
C TRP A 164 19.99 -2.50 16.72
N TYR A 165 19.83 -3.43 17.65
CA TYR A 165 20.34 -4.78 17.49
C TYR A 165 19.45 -5.82 18.14
N THR A 166 19.52 -7.05 17.62
CA THR A 166 18.74 -8.18 18.10
C THR A 166 19.61 -9.09 18.97
N GLU A 167 19.18 -9.30 20.20
CA GLU A 167 19.76 -10.27 21.12
C GLU A 167 18.95 -11.56 21.11
N HIS A 168 19.65 -12.70 20.97
CA HIS A 168 19.01 -14.02 21.00
C HIS A 168 19.18 -14.63 22.40
N LYS A 169 18.14 -14.55 23.24
CA LYS A 169 18.12 -15.14 24.58
C LYS A 169 17.56 -16.55 24.54
N LYS A 170 18.25 -17.49 25.17
CA LYS A 170 17.71 -18.85 25.38
C LYS A 170 16.59 -18.77 26.39
N ASP A 171 15.40 -19.19 26.00
CA ASP A 171 14.21 -19.24 26.84
C ASP A 171 13.42 -20.53 26.58
N VAL A 172 12.45 -20.82 27.40
CA VAL A 172 11.56 -21.96 27.23
C VAL A 172 10.15 -21.45 27.00
N LEU A 173 9.57 -21.81 25.87
CA LEU A 173 8.17 -21.52 25.58
C LEU A 173 7.30 -22.58 26.26
N CYS A 174 6.39 -22.15 27.11
CA CYS A 174 5.45 -22.98 27.82
C CYS A 174 4.06 -22.85 27.21
N LEU A 175 3.41 -23.98 26.97
CA LEU A 175 2.00 -24.06 26.61
C LEU A 175 1.21 -24.29 27.90
N LEU A 176 0.27 -23.39 28.18
CA LEU A 176 -0.59 -23.47 29.33
C LEU A 176 -1.89 -24.26 29.01
N SER A 177 -2.60 -24.72 30.03
CA SER A 177 -3.84 -25.51 29.90
C SER A 177 -5.00 -24.73 29.28
N ASP A 178 -4.96 -23.42 29.31
CA ASP A 178 -5.91 -22.50 28.65
C ASP A 178 -5.59 -22.27 27.15
N GLY A 179 -4.51 -22.91 26.65
CA GLY A 179 -4.04 -22.74 25.28
C GLY A 179 -3.14 -21.53 25.05
N THR A 180 -2.85 -20.73 26.08
CA THR A 180 -1.94 -19.59 25.98
C THR A 180 -0.48 -20.05 25.91
N LYS A 181 0.34 -19.32 25.14
CA LYS A 181 1.76 -19.58 24.96
C LYS A 181 2.56 -18.47 25.63
N VAL A 182 3.29 -18.77 26.69
CA VAL A 182 4.05 -17.79 27.47
C VAL A 182 5.49 -18.27 27.66
N PHE A 183 6.44 -17.34 27.60
CA PHE A 183 7.83 -17.66 27.93
C PHE A 183 8.01 -17.88 29.43
N LYS A 184 8.83 -18.86 29.80
CA LYS A 184 9.08 -19.24 31.18
C LYS A 184 9.56 -18.08 32.07
N THR A 185 10.31 -17.17 31.48
CA THR A 185 10.78 -15.93 32.15
C THR A 185 9.66 -14.92 32.44
N LYS A 186 8.53 -14.98 31.72
CA LYS A 186 7.35 -14.12 31.91
C LYS A 186 6.21 -14.81 32.69
N LEU A 187 6.39 -16.07 33.08
CA LEU A 187 5.39 -16.80 33.87
C LEU A 187 5.30 -16.18 35.26
N PRO A 188 4.08 -15.99 35.79
CA PRO A 188 3.88 -15.64 37.20
C PRO A 188 4.41 -16.73 38.11
N PRO A 189 4.64 -16.45 39.40
CA PRO A 189 5.08 -17.45 40.38
C PRO A 189 4.17 -18.69 40.38
N LYS A 190 4.75 -19.86 40.60
CA LYS A 190 4.01 -21.15 40.58
C LYS A 190 2.78 -21.15 41.48
N GLU A 191 2.79 -20.36 42.54
CA GLU A 191 1.68 -20.24 43.51
C GLU A 191 0.48 -19.53 42.89
N GLU A 192 0.69 -18.49 42.10
CA GLU A 192 -0.37 -17.76 41.39
C GLU A 192 -0.95 -18.59 40.24
N LEU A 193 -0.11 -19.35 39.53
CA LEU A 193 -0.54 -20.29 38.50
C LEU A 193 -1.44 -21.40 39.08
N LEU A 194 -1.11 -21.93 40.26
CA LEU A 194 -1.92 -22.93 40.94
C LEU A 194 -3.26 -22.35 41.44
N MET A 195 -3.27 -21.08 41.88
CA MET A 195 -4.50 -20.40 42.31
C MET A 195 -5.44 -20.11 41.15
N SER A 196 -4.92 -19.83 39.95
CA SER A 196 -5.72 -19.63 38.74
C SER A 196 -6.18 -20.93 38.06
N GLY A 197 -5.74 -22.10 38.56
CA GLY A 197 -6.08 -23.42 37.99
C GLY A 197 -5.40 -23.71 36.66
N VAL A 198 -4.44 -22.88 36.26
CA VAL A 198 -3.69 -23.01 35.00
C VAL A 198 -2.40 -23.75 35.25
N TYR A 199 -2.10 -24.76 34.45
CA TYR A 199 -0.86 -25.55 34.53
C TYR A 199 -0.16 -25.65 33.18
N ILE A 200 1.14 -25.92 33.20
CA ILE A 200 1.95 -26.08 32.01
C ILE A 200 1.67 -27.45 31.39
N VAL A 201 1.25 -27.48 30.15
CA VAL A 201 0.95 -28.69 29.37
C VAL A 201 2.19 -29.21 28.66
N ASP A 202 2.97 -28.29 28.04
CA ASP A 202 4.17 -28.65 27.29
C ASP A 202 5.23 -27.54 27.37
N GLU A 203 6.50 -27.92 27.26
CA GLU A 203 7.64 -26.99 27.29
C GLU A 203 8.55 -27.23 26.08
N ARG A 204 8.92 -26.15 25.37
CA ARG A 204 9.85 -26.20 24.23
C ARG A 204 10.98 -25.18 24.42
N PRO A 205 12.28 -25.62 24.40
CA PRO A 205 13.39 -24.69 24.38
C PRO A 205 13.37 -23.89 23.08
N THR A 206 13.55 -22.58 23.17
CA THR A 206 13.52 -21.66 22.02
C THR A 206 14.52 -20.53 22.21
N LEU A 207 14.83 -19.84 21.12
CA LEU A 207 15.60 -18.61 21.14
C LEU A 207 14.62 -17.45 21.02
N ARG A 208 14.49 -16.66 22.08
CA ARG A 208 13.68 -15.46 22.08
C ARG A 208 14.48 -14.31 21.47
N LYS A 209 13.94 -13.70 20.41
CA LYS A 209 14.46 -12.45 19.85
C LYS A 209 14.04 -11.30 20.75
N GLN A 210 15.00 -10.49 21.17
CA GLN A 210 14.77 -9.25 21.89
C GLN A 210 15.55 -8.14 21.17
N VAL A 211 14.85 -7.14 20.70
CA VAL A 211 15.46 -5.97 20.08
C VAL A 211 15.81 -4.96 21.17
N LYS A 212 16.98 -4.37 21.05
CA LYS A 212 17.48 -3.33 21.94
C LYS A 212 17.92 -2.13 21.14
N MET A 213 17.82 -0.97 21.75
CA MET A 213 18.33 0.30 21.22
C MET A 213 19.36 0.89 22.18
N ILE A 214 20.47 1.31 21.59
CA ILE A 214 21.50 2.11 22.25
C ILE A 214 21.66 3.39 21.47
N LYS A 215 21.46 4.52 22.12
CA LYS A 215 21.72 5.84 21.57
C LYS A 215 23.02 6.35 22.14
N CYS A 216 23.96 6.69 21.28
CA CYS A 216 25.31 7.05 21.70
C CYS A 216 25.89 8.18 20.86
N THR A 217 26.89 8.85 21.46
CA THR A 217 27.83 9.68 20.75
C THR A 217 29.11 8.87 20.47
N ALA A 218 30.16 9.51 19.95
CA ALA A 218 31.47 8.84 19.80
C ALA A 218 32.14 8.49 21.14
N ILE A 219 31.66 9.02 22.27
CA ILE A 219 32.32 9.00 23.57
C ILE A 219 31.52 8.22 24.59
N GLU A 220 30.20 8.39 24.61
CA GLU A 220 29.36 7.85 25.68
C GLU A 220 28.01 7.32 25.14
N VAL A 221 27.41 6.48 25.94
CA VAL A 221 26.05 6.00 25.75
C VAL A 221 25.09 6.98 26.42
N LEU A 222 24.15 7.53 25.66
CA LEU A 222 23.16 8.48 26.11
C LEU A 222 21.92 7.82 26.68
N GLU A 223 21.41 6.83 25.95
CA GLU A 223 20.19 6.10 26.28
C GLU A 223 20.34 4.62 25.90
N GLU A 224 19.74 3.73 26.69
CA GLU A 224 19.61 2.31 26.38
C GLU A 224 18.24 1.84 26.83
N TYR A 225 17.51 1.13 25.95
CA TYR A 225 16.25 0.51 26.33
C TYR A 225 15.94 -0.73 25.50
N ASP A 226 15.11 -1.59 26.08
CA ASP A 226 14.56 -2.79 25.43
C ASP A 226 13.35 -2.39 24.58
N TRP A 227 13.40 -2.69 23.29
CA TRP A 227 12.27 -2.47 22.40
C TRP A 227 11.22 -3.58 22.55
N PRO A 228 9.92 -3.24 22.67
CA PRO A 228 8.89 -4.24 22.97
C PRO A 228 8.58 -5.20 21.82
N SER A 229 8.90 -4.85 20.57
CA SER A 229 8.70 -5.74 19.42
C SER A 229 9.94 -6.61 19.13
N LYS A 230 9.71 -7.76 18.51
CA LYS A 230 10.77 -8.66 18.00
C LYS A 230 11.41 -8.19 16.68
N PHE A 231 10.91 -7.12 16.10
CA PHE A 231 11.40 -6.55 14.86
C PHE A 231 12.09 -5.21 15.13
N ILE A 232 13.16 -4.94 14.37
CA ILE A 232 13.79 -3.62 14.34
C ILE A 232 12.80 -2.62 13.73
N PRO A 233 12.54 -1.47 14.39
CA PRO A 233 11.49 -0.55 13.96
C PRO A 233 11.88 0.32 12.74
N ILE A 234 12.97 0.02 12.06
CA ILE A 234 13.40 0.71 10.84
C ILE A 234 13.01 -0.13 9.64
N VAL A 235 12.10 0.38 8.84
CA VAL A 235 11.54 -0.34 7.69
C VAL A 235 12.17 0.15 6.39
N PRO A 236 12.85 -0.73 5.64
CA PRO A 236 13.42 -0.39 4.35
C PRO A 236 12.39 -0.47 3.22
N VAL A 237 12.54 0.39 2.22
CA VAL A 237 11.90 0.27 0.90
C VAL A 237 13.03 0.21 -0.12
N TYR A 238 13.05 -0.86 -0.90
CA TYR A 238 14.07 -1.04 -1.91
C TYR A 238 13.51 -0.78 -3.32
N GLY A 239 14.38 -0.29 -4.19
CA GLY A 239 14.11 -0.18 -5.61
C GLY A 239 14.36 -1.51 -6.29
N GLU A 240 15.33 -1.55 -7.21
CA GLU A 240 15.79 -2.78 -7.82
C GLU A 240 16.94 -3.38 -7.02
N GLU A 241 16.93 -4.70 -6.86
CA GLU A 241 17.96 -5.44 -6.18
C GLU A 241 18.54 -6.53 -7.07
N PHE A 242 19.83 -6.70 -7.02
CA PHE A 242 20.52 -7.85 -7.61
C PHE A 242 21.75 -8.23 -6.79
N VAL A 243 22.11 -9.48 -6.86
CA VAL A 243 23.26 -10.01 -6.13
C VAL A 243 24.41 -10.27 -7.12
N VAL A 244 25.56 -9.63 -6.87
CA VAL A 244 26.80 -9.85 -7.64
C VAL A 244 27.89 -10.18 -6.65
N ASP A 245 28.56 -11.31 -6.84
CA ASP A 245 29.64 -11.80 -5.98
C ASP A 245 29.26 -11.84 -4.49
N ASN A 246 28.07 -12.37 -4.17
CA ASN A 246 27.48 -12.40 -2.84
C ASN A 246 27.26 -11.00 -2.20
N LYS A 247 27.37 -9.94 -2.97
CA LYS A 247 27.08 -8.57 -2.51
C LYS A 247 25.76 -8.11 -3.10
N ARG A 248 24.82 -7.78 -2.25
CA ARG A 248 23.55 -7.20 -2.63
C ARG A 248 23.75 -5.75 -3.06
N LYS A 249 23.39 -5.46 -4.29
CA LYS A 249 23.42 -4.10 -4.85
C LYS A 249 22.00 -3.61 -5.04
N LYS A 250 21.73 -2.42 -4.55
CA LYS A 250 20.45 -1.74 -4.65
C LYS A 250 20.60 -0.51 -5.53
N TYR A 251 19.69 -0.29 -6.44
CA TYR A 251 19.70 0.87 -7.31
C TYR A 251 18.29 1.30 -7.70
N GLY A 252 18.17 2.56 -8.04
CA GLY A 252 16.94 3.14 -8.53
C GLY A 252 16.99 3.41 -10.03
N MET A 253 15.90 3.90 -10.53
CA MET A 253 15.66 4.25 -11.93
C MET A 253 16.76 5.18 -12.51
N VAL A 254 17.24 6.13 -11.70
CA VAL A 254 18.26 7.11 -12.16
C VAL A 254 19.54 6.43 -12.63
N ARG A 255 19.94 5.33 -11.97
CA ARG A 255 21.18 4.63 -12.34
C ARG A 255 21.17 4.08 -13.74
N GLN A 256 20.06 3.51 -14.18
CA GLN A 256 19.92 2.89 -15.50
C GLN A 256 19.98 3.96 -16.62
N ALA A 257 19.32 5.10 -16.41
CA ALA A 257 19.23 6.15 -17.41
C ALA A 257 20.31 7.24 -17.31
N LYS A 258 21.23 7.12 -16.34
CA LYS A 258 22.26 8.14 -16.06
C LYS A 258 23.12 8.48 -17.29
N ASP A 259 23.55 7.46 -18.01
CA ASP A 259 24.48 7.66 -19.13
C ASP A 259 23.72 8.21 -20.37
N ALA A 260 22.50 7.75 -20.60
CA ALA A 260 21.64 8.32 -21.63
C ALA A 260 21.34 9.82 -21.35
N GLN A 261 21.07 10.18 -20.09
CA GLN A 261 20.88 11.57 -19.67
C GLN A 261 22.13 12.42 -19.87
N ARG A 262 23.33 11.86 -19.61
CA ARG A 262 24.61 12.55 -19.89
C ARG A 262 24.81 12.79 -21.37
N MET A 263 24.57 11.77 -22.20
CA MET A 263 24.66 11.90 -23.66
C MET A 263 23.66 12.91 -24.20
N TYR A 264 22.41 12.91 -23.71
CA TYR A 264 21.42 13.90 -24.08
C TYR A 264 21.89 15.32 -23.79
N ASN A 265 22.42 15.58 -22.61
CA ASN A 265 22.96 16.89 -22.24
C ASN A 265 24.16 17.29 -23.10
N PHE A 266 25.05 16.32 -23.40
CA PHE A 266 26.18 16.57 -24.30
C PHE A 266 25.71 17.03 -25.67
N TRP A 267 24.79 16.30 -26.31
CA TRP A 267 24.28 16.69 -27.63
C TRP A 267 23.50 17.99 -27.61
N LYS A 268 22.70 18.28 -26.60
CA LYS A 268 22.02 19.58 -26.46
C LYS A 268 23.00 20.73 -26.27
N THR A 269 24.07 20.52 -25.56
CA THR A 269 25.16 21.52 -25.44
C THR A 269 25.82 21.74 -26.79
N ALA A 270 26.19 20.67 -27.51
CA ALA A 270 26.80 20.74 -28.82
C ALA A 270 25.89 21.47 -29.86
N ILE A 271 24.58 21.21 -29.82
CA ILE A 271 23.61 21.95 -30.67
C ILE A 271 23.63 23.44 -30.30
N THR A 272 23.57 23.76 -29.01
CA THR A 272 23.55 25.16 -28.55
C THR A 272 24.84 25.88 -28.92
N GLU A 273 25.98 25.22 -28.75
CA GLU A 273 27.28 25.76 -29.13
C GLU A 273 27.39 25.96 -30.63
N SER A 274 26.97 25.00 -31.44
CA SER A 274 26.93 25.09 -32.89
C SER A 274 26.08 26.30 -33.35
N VAL A 275 24.93 26.52 -32.71
CA VAL A 275 24.08 27.71 -33.04
C VAL A 275 24.71 29.02 -32.54
N ALA A 276 25.29 29.00 -31.32
CA ALA A 276 25.91 30.21 -30.73
C ALA A 276 27.17 30.66 -31.47
N LEU A 277 27.98 29.71 -31.98
CA LEU A 277 29.20 29.95 -32.72
C LEU A 277 28.95 30.11 -34.22
N ALA A 278 27.74 29.82 -34.72
CA ALA A 278 27.40 30.00 -36.12
C ALA A 278 27.65 31.46 -36.54
N PRO A 279 28.48 31.70 -37.53
CA PRO A 279 28.77 33.04 -37.97
C PRO A 279 27.47 33.70 -38.44
N LYS A 280 27.26 34.95 -38.04
CA LYS A 280 26.16 35.73 -38.63
C LYS A 280 26.30 35.71 -40.15
N ALA A 281 25.18 35.63 -40.85
CA ALA A 281 25.17 35.65 -42.32
C ALA A 281 26.05 36.78 -42.85
N LYS A 282 27.11 36.40 -43.57
CA LYS A 282 28.05 37.36 -44.15
C LYS A 282 27.57 37.76 -45.53
N TRP A 283 27.80 39.01 -45.87
CA TRP A 283 27.59 39.48 -47.22
C TRP A 283 28.92 39.40 -47.99
N LEU A 284 28.88 38.82 -49.16
CA LEU A 284 29.98 38.88 -50.12
C LEU A 284 29.74 40.07 -51.04
N LEU A 285 30.67 40.98 -51.02
CA LEU A 285 30.71 42.18 -51.83
C LEU A 285 32.01 42.20 -52.62
N ALA A 286 31.96 42.57 -53.86
CA ALA A 286 33.20 42.95 -54.61
C ALA A 286 33.73 44.27 -54.07
N GLU A 287 35.03 44.44 -54.10
CA GLU A 287 35.69 45.63 -53.58
C GLU A 287 35.11 46.91 -54.14
N GLY A 288 34.62 47.82 -53.26
CA GLY A 288 34.00 49.09 -53.61
C GLY A 288 32.54 49.05 -54.04
N GLN A 289 31.84 47.89 -53.92
CA GLN A 289 30.37 47.85 -54.12
C GLN A 289 29.60 48.52 -52.95
N ASP A 290 30.20 48.67 -51.83
CA ASP A 290 29.67 49.34 -50.63
C ASP A 290 30.01 50.84 -50.54
N GLU A 291 30.79 51.36 -51.47
CA GLU A 291 31.26 52.73 -51.46
C GLU A 291 30.11 53.79 -51.40
N GLY A 292 30.14 54.62 -50.35
CA GLY A 292 29.10 55.59 -50.01
C GLY A 292 27.91 54.99 -49.19
N HIS A 293 27.91 53.70 -48.93
CA HIS A 293 26.91 53.02 -48.15
C HIS A 293 27.54 52.10 -47.04
N GLU A 294 28.81 52.33 -46.71
CA GLU A 294 29.59 51.48 -45.77
C GLU A 294 28.90 51.29 -44.40
N ASN A 295 28.28 52.40 -43.92
CA ASN A 295 27.54 52.33 -42.63
C ASN A 295 26.26 51.47 -42.72
N GLU A 296 25.59 51.43 -43.88
CA GLU A 296 24.40 50.56 -44.06
C GLU A 296 24.84 49.10 -44.11
N TRP A 297 25.88 48.76 -44.82
CA TRP A 297 26.42 47.43 -44.94
C TRP A 297 27.03 46.91 -43.59
N ALA A 298 27.74 47.76 -42.84
CA ALA A 298 28.28 47.42 -41.54
C ALA A 298 27.17 47.11 -40.54
N GLN A 299 26.00 47.71 -40.69
CA GLN A 299 24.86 47.50 -39.78
C GLN A 299 23.81 46.53 -40.35
N ALA A 300 23.99 45.94 -41.51
CA ALA A 300 23.03 45.10 -42.21
C ALA A 300 22.63 43.82 -41.41
N ASN A 301 23.51 43.33 -40.50
CA ASN A 301 23.22 42.21 -39.63
C ASN A 301 22.75 42.60 -38.21
N ILE A 302 22.70 43.91 -37.92
CA ILE A 302 22.35 44.43 -36.57
C ILE A 302 20.99 45.13 -36.63
N LYS A 303 20.72 45.86 -37.72
CA LYS A 303 19.47 46.59 -37.93
C LYS A 303 18.67 45.96 -39.08
N SER A 304 17.35 45.88 -38.90
CA SER A 304 16.45 45.47 -39.96
C SER A 304 16.29 46.65 -40.97
N MET A 305 17.01 46.58 -42.05
CA MET A 305 16.92 47.59 -43.11
C MET A 305 16.05 47.07 -44.26
N PRO A 306 15.05 47.84 -44.73
CA PRO A 306 14.15 47.36 -45.77
C PRO A 306 14.86 47.31 -47.15
N VAL A 307 15.94 48.05 -47.33
CA VAL A 307 16.71 48.14 -48.60
C VAL A 307 18.17 48.27 -48.25
N LEU A 308 19.03 47.50 -48.93
CA LEU A 308 20.48 47.65 -48.94
C LEU A 308 20.87 48.14 -50.36
N ARG A 309 21.57 49.27 -50.43
CA ARG A 309 22.02 49.90 -51.71
C ARG A 309 23.44 49.46 -51.98
N TYR A 310 23.79 49.23 -53.24
CA TYR A 310 25.14 48.95 -53.70
C TYR A 310 25.46 49.67 -55.01
N LYS A 311 26.73 49.92 -55.23
CA LYS A 311 27.20 50.45 -56.52
C LYS A 311 27.56 49.30 -57.45
N GLN A 312 27.08 49.36 -58.66
CA GLN A 312 27.52 48.46 -59.72
C GLN A 312 28.96 48.78 -60.09
N LYS A 313 29.84 47.80 -60.05
CA LYS A 313 31.24 47.92 -60.42
C LYS A 313 31.61 46.91 -61.50
N ASP A 314 32.46 47.33 -62.42
CA ASP A 314 33.05 46.43 -63.38
C ASP A 314 34.51 46.19 -63.00
N ILE A 315 34.88 44.91 -62.93
CA ILE A 315 36.22 44.41 -62.61
C ILE A 315 36.76 43.79 -63.91
N GLU A 316 37.85 44.34 -64.46
CA GLU A 316 38.47 43.87 -65.72
C GLU A 316 37.51 43.73 -66.90
N GLY A 317 36.50 44.59 -66.98
CA GLY A 317 35.53 44.57 -68.06
C GLY A 317 34.35 43.62 -67.91
N VAL A 318 34.23 42.99 -66.75
CA VAL A 318 33.09 42.15 -66.41
C VAL A 318 32.35 42.77 -65.22
N THR A 319 31.04 42.90 -65.35
CA THR A 319 30.21 43.43 -64.24
C THR A 319 30.25 42.51 -63.04
N ALA A 320 30.63 43.04 -61.85
CA ALA A 320 30.68 42.29 -60.61
C ALA A 320 29.29 41.74 -60.23
N PRO A 321 29.19 40.54 -59.75
CA PRO A 321 27.92 39.93 -59.35
C PRO A 321 27.24 40.73 -58.23
N VAL A 322 25.91 40.64 -58.14
CA VAL A 322 25.12 41.27 -57.10
C VAL A 322 25.59 40.73 -55.70
N PRO A 323 25.69 41.66 -54.73
CA PRO A 323 26.02 41.21 -53.36
C PRO A 323 25.17 40.03 -52.88
N THR A 324 25.84 38.97 -52.51
CA THR A 324 25.17 37.69 -52.09
C THR A 324 25.29 37.49 -50.62
N ARG A 325 24.22 37.05 -49.98
CA ARG A 325 24.23 36.71 -48.58
C ARG A 325 24.57 35.23 -48.42
N ILE A 326 25.67 34.93 -47.77
CA ILE A 326 25.99 33.55 -47.38
C ILE A 326 25.14 33.20 -46.16
N GLN A 327 24.27 32.25 -46.33
CA GLN A 327 23.51 31.74 -45.18
C GLN A 327 24.45 30.97 -44.24
N PRO A 328 24.32 31.16 -42.91
CA PRO A 328 25.07 30.32 -41.97
C PRO A 328 24.65 28.87 -42.15
N GLU A 329 25.59 27.95 -41.97
CA GLU A 329 25.28 26.53 -41.95
C GLU A 329 24.28 26.24 -40.87
N SER A 330 23.20 25.56 -41.21
CA SER A 330 22.25 25.05 -40.24
C SER A 330 22.93 24.00 -39.35
N PRO A 331 22.56 23.90 -38.08
CA PRO A 331 23.09 22.82 -37.24
C PRO A 331 22.95 21.49 -37.98
N PRO A 332 23.97 20.61 -37.95
CA PRO A 332 23.91 19.33 -38.64
C PRO A 332 22.68 18.54 -38.21
N ALA A 333 21.81 18.18 -39.15
CA ALA A 333 20.57 17.45 -38.87
C ALA A 333 20.82 16.13 -38.12
N GLY A 334 22.01 15.52 -38.34
CA GLY A 334 22.45 14.33 -37.63
C GLY A 334 22.61 14.53 -36.10
N ILE A 335 23.06 15.72 -35.66
CA ILE A 335 23.18 15.99 -34.20
C ILE A 335 21.80 16.14 -33.57
N MET A 336 20.85 16.76 -34.27
CA MET A 336 19.47 16.86 -33.79
C MET A 336 18.80 15.49 -33.70
N ALA A 337 18.96 14.65 -34.74
CA ALA A 337 18.44 13.28 -34.76
C ALA A 337 19.08 12.43 -33.69
N ALA A 338 20.37 12.56 -33.39
CA ALA A 338 21.05 11.86 -32.30
C ALA A 338 20.49 12.26 -30.94
N ALA A 339 20.24 13.54 -30.68
CA ALA A 339 19.64 13.99 -29.43
C ALA A 339 18.21 13.46 -29.23
N ASP A 340 17.42 13.38 -30.30
CA ASP A 340 16.07 12.85 -30.27
C ASP A 340 16.07 11.31 -30.12
N GLY A 341 17.01 10.60 -30.77
CA GLY A 341 17.21 9.17 -30.59
C GLY A 341 17.54 8.80 -29.13
N ILE A 342 18.42 9.55 -28.48
CA ILE A 342 18.73 9.31 -27.05
C ILE A 342 17.51 9.56 -26.14
N ASN A 343 16.65 10.50 -26.49
CA ASN A 343 15.42 10.70 -25.75
C ASN A 343 14.49 9.46 -25.85
N GLN A 344 14.42 8.84 -27.02
CA GLN A 344 13.69 7.58 -27.22
C GLN A 344 14.36 6.42 -26.48
N ASP A 345 15.70 6.35 -26.50
CA ASP A 345 16.44 5.34 -25.73
C ASP A 345 16.17 5.47 -24.22
N MET A 346 16.14 6.71 -23.67
CA MET A 346 15.77 6.91 -22.25
C MET A 346 14.37 6.40 -21.95
N GLN A 347 13.41 6.65 -22.83
CA GLN A 347 12.04 6.14 -22.65
C GLN A 347 12.02 4.61 -22.68
N ALA A 348 12.74 3.99 -23.61
CA ALA A 348 12.83 2.54 -23.71
C ALA A 348 13.52 1.90 -22.48
N ILE A 349 14.62 2.49 -21.99
CA ILE A 349 15.34 2.03 -20.80
C ILE A 349 14.46 2.09 -19.55
N LEU A 350 13.67 3.16 -19.40
CA LEU A 350 12.81 3.38 -18.23
C LEU A 350 11.45 2.70 -18.36
N GLY A 351 11.13 2.14 -19.54
CA GLY A 351 9.83 1.52 -19.82
C GLY A 351 8.66 2.49 -19.75
N ILE A 352 8.92 3.78 -19.90
CA ILE A 352 7.91 4.85 -19.80
C ILE A 352 7.70 5.46 -21.18
N PHE A 353 6.47 5.41 -21.66
CA PHE A 353 6.09 6.00 -22.93
C PHE A 353 5.45 7.37 -22.72
N ASP A 354 5.76 8.31 -23.58
CA ASP A 354 5.10 9.62 -23.62
C ASP A 354 3.81 9.50 -24.46
N PRO A 355 2.62 9.58 -23.86
CA PRO A 355 1.36 9.47 -24.59
C PRO A 355 1.20 10.57 -25.66
N SER A 356 1.85 11.71 -25.47
CA SER A 356 1.74 12.85 -26.37
C SER A 356 2.42 12.61 -27.72
N GLN A 357 3.39 11.72 -27.81
CA GLN A 357 4.08 11.38 -29.05
C GLN A 357 3.29 10.41 -29.95
N GLN A 358 2.30 9.70 -29.41
CA GLN A 358 1.48 8.73 -30.13
C GLN A 358 0.07 9.23 -30.46
N LEU A 359 -0.29 10.45 -30.09
CA LEU A 359 -1.59 11.06 -30.39
C LEU A 359 -1.79 11.43 -31.89
N ALA A 360 -1.01 10.87 -32.80
CA ALA A 360 -1.26 10.93 -34.21
C ALA A 360 -2.44 10.01 -34.60
N GLY A 361 -3.66 10.51 -34.39
CA GLY A 361 -4.87 10.03 -35.02
C GLY A 361 -5.59 8.86 -34.34
N ASN A 362 -6.78 9.12 -33.79
CA ASN A 362 -7.89 8.18 -33.55
C ASN A 362 -7.61 6.90 -32.72
N MET A 363 -6.88 6.99 -31.63
CA MET A 363 -6.88 5.88 -30.67
C MET A 363 -8.15 5.92 -29.82
N SER A 364 -8.83 4.78 -29.69
CA SER A 364 -9.98 4.63 -28.79
C SER A 364 -9.52 4.71 -27.32
N GLY A 365 -10.34 5.26 -26.43
CA GLY A 365 -10.03 5.31 -24.99
C GLY A 365 -9.64 3.95 -24.41
N LYS A 366 -10.17 2.86 -24.94
CA LYS A 366 -9.82 1.48 -24.56
C LYS A 366 -8.38 1.09 -24.92
N ALA A 367 -7.87 1.59 -26.06
CA ALA A 367 -6.49 1.35 -26.48
C ALA A 367 -5.51 2.19 -25.63
N LEU A 368 -5.90 3.40 -25.24
CA LEU A 368 -5.13 4.25 -24.34
C LEU A 368 -5.00 3.62 -22.93
N ASN A 369 -6.10 3.11 -22.39
CA ASN A 369 -6.10 2.40 -21.10
C ASN A 369 -5.24 1.12 -21.17
N GLY A 370 -5.28 0.39 -22.27
CA GLY A 370 -4.43 -0.79 -22.46
C GLY A 370 -2.94 -0.48 -22.50
N GLN A 371 -2.55 0.64 -23.11
CA GLN A 371 -1.15 1.10 -23.09
C GLN A 371 -0.72 1.56 -21.70
N GLN A 372 -1.59 2.26 -20.98
CA GLN A 372 -1.30 2.70 -19.62
C GLN A 372 -1.09 1.50 -18.68
N GLN A 373 -1.90 0.45 -18.79
CA GLN A 373 -1.70 -0.80 -18.06
C GLN A 373 -0.34 -1.45 -18.37
N GLN A 374 0.14 -1.37 -19.62
CA GLN A 374 1.43 -1.95 -20.00
C GLN A 374 2.62 -1.16 -19.42
N VAL A 375 2.50 0.17 -19.33
CA VAL A 375 3.49 1.04 -18.63
C VAL A 375 3.50 0.75 -17.15
N ASP A 376 2.33 0.54 -16.54
CA ASP A 376 2.17 0.25 -15.13
C ASP A 376 2.87 -1.07 -14.75
N LEU A 377 2.82 -2.07 -15.64
CA LEU A 377 3.50 -3.36 -15.43
C LEU A 377 5.03 -3.23 -15.37
N THR A 378 5.63 -2.32 -16.12
CA THR A 378 7.10 -2.17 -16.16
C THR A 378 7.66 -1.67 -14.83
N ASN A 379 6.93 -0.81 -14.13
CA ASN A 379 7.35 -0.21 -12.86
C ASN A 379 6.68 -0.86 -11.64
N PHE A 380 5.93 -1.96 -11.85
CA PHE A 380 5.16 -2.64 -10.80
C PHE A 380 6.01 -3.09 -9.62
N HIS A 381 7.25 -3.49 -9.86
CA HIS A 381 8.14 -3.98 -8.81
C HIS A 381 8.44 -2.93 -7.72
N TYR A 382 8.45 -1.62 -8.04
CA TYR A 382 8.58 -0.56 -7.03
C TYR A 382 7.38 -0.52 -6.09
N TYR A 383 6.17 -0.66 -6.65
CA TYR A 383 4.92 -0.69 -5.86
C TYR A 383 4.81 -1.95 -5.00
N ASP A 384 5.21 -3.10 -5.55
CA ASP A 384 5.21 -4.36 -4.82
C ASP A 384 6.18 -4.31 -3.64
N ASN A 385 7.38 -3.75 -3.82
CA ASN A 385 8.35 -3.55 -2.75
C ASN A 385 7.82 -2.60 -1.66
N LEU A 386 7.18 -1.48 -2.04
CA LEU A 386 6.52 -0.59 -1.08
C LEU A 386 5.43 -1.32 -0.30
N THR A 387 4.59 -2.07 -0.99
CA THR A 387 3.50 -2.86 -0.38
C THR A 387 4.04 -3.87 0.64
N ARG A 388 5.14 -4.55 0.34
CA ARG A 388 5.82 -5.46 1.28
C ARG A 388 6.34 -4.74 2.51
N SER A 389 6.91 -3.55 2.33
CA SER A 389 7.42 -2.74 3.42
C SER A 389 6.28 -2.22 4.32
N ILE A 390 5.15 -1.78 3.76
CA ILE A 390 3.96 -1.40 4.53
C ILE A 390 3.39 -2.62 5.27
N LYS A 391 3.35 -3.80 4.62
CA LYS A 391 2.97 -5.06 5.27
C LYS A 391 3.85 -5.35 6.48
N HIS A 392 5.16 -5.12 6.37
CA HIS A 392 6.09 -5.29 7.49
C HIS A 392 5.84 -4.28 8.60
N THR A 393 5.56 -3.01 8.26
CA THR A 393 5.14 -1.99 9.24
C THR A 393 3.91 -2.43 10.04
N ALA A 394 2.90 -2.95 9.35
CA ALA A 394 1.71 -3.46 10.02
C ALA A 394 2.01 -4.66 10.94
N LYS A 395 2.95 -5.54 10.57
CA LYS A 395 3.41 -6.62 11.46
C LYS A 395 4.12 -6.08 12.71
N ILE A 396 4.91 -5.01 12.59
CA ILE A 396 5.54 -4.34 13.73
C ILE A 396 4.45 -3.75 14.62
N ILE A 397 3.47 -3.06 14.05
CA ILE A 397 2.34 -2.47 14.79
C ILE A 397 1.57 -3.56 15.54
N LEU A 398 1.20 -4.66 14.88
CA LEU A 398 0.49 -5.77 15.52
C LEU A 398 1.28 -6.43 16.65
N ASP A 399 2.61 -6.46 16.55
CA ASP A 399 3.49 -6.99 17.62
C ASP A 399 3.61 -6.01 18.80
N LEU A 400 3.44 -4.70 18.56
CA LEU A 400 3.45 -3.63 19.57
C LEU A 400 2.12 -3.46 20.28
N VAL A 401 0.99 -3.66 19.58
CA VAL A 401 -0.38 -3.45 20.09
C VAL A 401 -0.61 -4.10 21.45
N PRO A 402 -0.28 -5.38 21.69
CA PRO A 402 -0.51 -6.02 22.98
C PRO A 402 0.27 -5.40 24.15
N THR A 403 1.37 -4.70 23.86
CA THR A 403 2.22 -4.10 24.89
C THR A 403 1.91 -2.63 25.12
N ILE A 404 1.54 -1.90 24.08
CA ILE A 404 1.27 -0.45 24.15
C ILE A 404 -0.20 -0.18 24.50
N TYR A 405 -1.10 -1.05 24.03
CA TYR A 405 -2.54 -0.94 24.26
C TYR A 405 -3.02 -1.96 25.28
N ASP A 406 -2.35 -2.04 26.44
CA ASP A 406 -2.61 -3.00 27.51
C ASP A 406 -3.82 -2.62 28.40
N ASN A 407 -4.19 -1.33 28.43
CA ASN A 407 -5.24 -0.80 29.28
C ASN A 407 -6.60 -0.66 28.56
N ALA A 408 -7.69 -0.71 29.36
CA ALA A 408 -9.03 -0.41 28.84
C ALA A 408 -9.12 1.07 28.46
N ARG A 409 -9.31 1.37 27.18
CA ARG A 409 -9.45 2.75 26.68
C ARG A 409 -10.39 2.84 25.48
N VAL A 410 -10.93 4.03 25.26
CA VAL A 410 -11.71 4.34 24.06
C VAL A 410 -10.74 4.80 22.98
N MET A 411 -10.73 4.10 21.86
CA MET A 411 -9.92 4.49 20.71
C MET A 411 -10.81 4.92 19.55
N ARG A 412 -10.34 5.92 18.83
CA ARG A 412 -10.91 6.29 17.55
C ARG A 412 -10.30 5.36 16.50
N ILE A 413 -11.15 4.57 15.85
CA ILE A 413 -10.75 3.73 14.72
C ILE A 413 -11.30 4.32 13.42
N ILE A 414 -10.72 3.94 12.29
CA ILE A 414 -11.19 4.37 10.98
C ILE A 414 -11.72 3.14 10.26
N GLY A 415 -13.03 3.13 10.01
CA GLY A 415 -13.71 2.05 9.30
C GLY A 415 -13.29 1.91 7.83
N ASP A 416 -13.79 0.88 7.16
CA ASP A 416 -13.56 0.65 5.72
C ASP A 416 -14.13 1.77 4.85
N ASP A 417 -15.16 2.43 5.31
CA ASP A 417 -15.82 3.60 4.70
C ASP A 417 -15.07 4.93 4.93
N GLY A 418 -13.94 4.90 5.65
CA GLY A 418 -13.16 6.07 6.01
C GLY A 418 -13.80 6.94 7.12
N LYS A 419 -14.94 6.52 7.69
CA LYS A 419 -15.58 7.25 8.79
C LYS A 419 -14.94 6.88 10.12
N PRO A 420 -14.73 7.88 11.00
CA PRO A 420 -14.23 7.60 12.34
C PRO A 420 -15.32 6.96 13.19
N ASP A 421 -14.98 5.91 13.90
CA ASP A 421 -15.82 5.28 14.91
C ASP A 421 -15.05 5.23 16.25
N LEU A 422 -15.78 5.19 17.36
CA LEU A 422 -15.22 5.12 18.70
C LEU A 422 -15.46 3.71 19.25
N VAL A 423 -14.40 2.99 19.50
CA VAL A 423 -14.46 1.63 20.02
C VAL A 423 -13.73 1.55 21.35
N GLU A 424 -14.39 0.93 22.33
CA GLU A 424 -13.77 0.57 23.62
C GLU A 424 -12.98 -0.73 23.42
N ILE A 425 -11.66 -0.69 23.66
CA ILE A 425 -10.78 -1.85 23.66
C ILE A 425 -10.50 -2.30 25.09
N ASN A 426 -10.25 -3.60 25.27
CA ASN A 426 -9.89 -4.25 26.54
C ASN A 426 -10.89 -3.96 27.69
N LYS A 427 -12.17 -3.77 27.37
CA LYS A 427 -13.21 -3.47 28.36
C LYS A 427 -13.55 -4.72 29.18
N VAL A 428 -13.38 -4.63 30.48
CA VAL A 428 -13.84 -5.69 31.40
C VAL A 428 -15.36 -5.61 31.53
N ALA A 429 -16.06 -6.63 31.04
CA ALA A 429 -17.50 -6.81 31.19
C ALA A 429 -17.79 -8.06 32.03
N GLN A 430 -18.87 -8.04 32.80
CA GLN A 430 -19.37 -9.22 33.49
C GLN A 430 -20.47 -9.87 32.66
N ASP A 431 -20.33 -11.16 32.39
CA ASP A 431 -21.37 -11.95 31.74
C ASP A 431 -22.55 -12.20 32.70
N GLU A 432 -23.70 -12.59 32.18
CA GLU A 432 -24.92 -12.92 32.99
C GLU A 432 -24.67 -13.97 34.11
N GLN A 433 -23.56 -14.70 33.98
CA GLN A 433 -23.09 -15.70 34.96
C GLN A 433 -22.08 -15.15 35.99
N GLY A 434 -21.77 -13.83 35.94
CA GLY A 434 -20.81 -13.18 36.84
C GLY A 434 -19.33 -13.43 36.50
N ILE A 435 -19.05 -14.05 35.36
CA ILE A 435 -17.69 -14.30 34.88
C ILE A 435 -17.18 -13.01 34.20
N GLN A 436 -16.01 -12.55 34.62
CA GLN A 436 -15.36 -11.40 33.97
C GLN A 436 -14.85 -11.83 32.59
N LYS A 437 -15.32 -11.15 31.55
CA LYS A 437 -14.85 -11.31 30.17
C LYS A 437 -14.33 -9.97 29.66
N ILE A 438 -13.18 -9.99 29.02
CA ILE A 438 -12.65 -8.79 28.36
C ILE A 438 -13.29 -8.72 26.96
N LEU A 439 -13.98 -7.63 26.68
CA LEU A 439 -14.55 -7.35 25.37
C LEU A 439 -13.51 -6.62 24.52
N ASN A 440 -13.46 -6.98 23.23
CA ASN A 440 -12.52 -6.42 22.25
C ASN A 440 -11.07 -6.51 22.74
N ASP A 441 -10.67 -7.68 23.22
CA ASP A 441 -9.33 -7.93 23.72
C ASP A 441 -8.34 -7.97 22.54
N VAL A 442 -7.53 -6.92 22.43
CA VAL A 442 -6.50 -6.79 21.38
C VAL A 442 -5.17 -7.44 21.78
N THR A 443 -5.08 -7.97 23.00
CA THR A 443 -3.87 -8.62 23.52
C THR A 443 -3.83 -10.13 23.24
N VAL A 444 -4.98 -10.72 22.90
CA VAL A 444 -5.15 -12.16 22.67
C VAL A 444 -5.47 -12.43 21.20
N GLY A 445 -4.94 -13.53 20.66
CA GLY A 445 -5.16 -13.95 19.28
C GLY A 445 -3.90 -13.81 18.41
N GLU A 446 -3.85 -14.61 17.36
CA GLU A 446 -2.80 -14.50 16.33
C GLU A 446 -3.42 -13.92 15.06
N TYR A 447 -2.87 -12.82 14.59
CA TYR A 447 -3.37 -12.09 13.43
C TYR A 447 -2.30 -11.95 12.36
N ASP A 448 -2.68 -12.01 11.10
CA ASP A 448 -1.78 -11.74 9.95
C ASP A 448 -2.29 -10.53 9.15
N VAL A 449 -1.36 -9.95 8.42
CA VAL A 449 -1.61 -8.79 7.60
C VAL A 449 -1.74 -9.19 6.15
N VAL A 450 -2.81 -8.77 5.52
CA VAL A 450 -3.00 -8.81 4.08
C VAL A 450 -3.05 -7.38 3.56
N MET A 451 -2.40 -7.14 2.42
CA MET A 451 -2.46 -5.84 1.78
C MET A 451 -3.57 -5.83 0.74
N ASP A 452 -4.46 -4.89 0.85
CA ASP A 452 -5.43 -4.59 -0.20
C ASP A 452 -4.79 -3.60 -1.19
N THR A 453 -4.31 -4.15 -2.31
CA THR A 453 -3.71 -3.39 -3.42
C THR A 453 -4.81 -3.09 -4.43
N GLY A 454 -5.55 -2.07 -4.22
CA GLY A 454 -6.56 -1.62 -5.18
C GLY A 454 -6.51 -0.11 -5.38
N PRO A 455 -7.17 0.41 -6.41
CA PRO A 455 -7.32 1.85 -6.56
C PRO A 455 -7.89 2.45 -5.27
N GLY A 456 -7.50 3.68 -4.97
CA GLY A 456 -7.96 4.39 -3.76
C GLY A 456 -9.49 4.37 -3.65
N TYR A 457 -10.00 4.54 -2.43
CA TYR A 457 -11.45 4.47 -2.14
C TYR A 457 -12.29 5.26 -3.14
N ASN A 458 -11.87 6.48 -3.49
CA ASN A 458 -12.57 7.32 -4.47
C ASN A 458 -12.50 6.73 -5.90
N SER A 459 -11.37 6.14 -6.29
CA SER A 459 -11.21 5.51 -7.61
C SER A 459 -12.04 4.22 -7.71
N LYS A 460 -12.09 3.40 -6.65
CA LYS A 460 -12.95 2.20 -6.58
C LYS A 460 -14.43 2.57 -6.68
N ARG A 461 -14.85 3.65 -6.02
CA ARG A 461 -16.22 4.15 -6.10
C ARG A 461 -16.56 4.59 -7.52
N GLN A 462 -15.68 5.32 -8.17
CA GLN A 462 -15.87 5.80 -9.54
C GLN A 462 -15.88 4.64 -10.54
N GLU A 463 -14.96 3.68 -10.43
CA GLU A 463 -14.95 2.47 -11.25
C GLU A 463 -16.23 1.63 -11.04
N ALA A 464 -16.72 1.51 -9.81
CA ALA A 464 -17.97 0.82 -9.52
C ALA A 464 -19.16 1.52 -10.17
N VAL A 465 -19.23 2.85 -10.11
CA VAL A 465 -20.26 3.65 -10.79
C VAL A 465 -20.16 3.49 -12.30
N ASP A 466 -18.96 3.59 -12.87
CA ASP A 466 -18.71 3.45 -14.32
C ASP A 466 -19.06 2.03 -14.82
N ALA A 467 -18.85 1.01 -14.01
CA ALA A 467 -19.24 -0.36 -14.31
C ALA A 467 -20.76 -0.60 -14.20
N MET A 468 -21.43 0.06 -13.24
CA MET A 468 -22.88 -0.11 -12.98
C MET A 468 -23.74 0.73 -13.93
N MET A 469 -23.28 1.91 -14.37
CA MET A 469 -24.03 2.79 -15.26
C MET A 469 -24.43 2.15 -16.60
N PRO A 470 -23.58 1.39 -17.30
CA PRO A 470 -23.99 0.67 -18.52
C PRO A 470 -25.02 -0.45 -18.26
N LEU A 471 -24.99 -1.06 -17.05
CA LEU A 471 -25.98 -2.08 -16.67
C LEU A 471 -27.35 -1.44 -16.44
N LEU A 472 -27.39 -0.29 -15.75
CA LEU A 472 -28.61 0.49 -15.55
C LEU A 472 -29.23 1.00 -16.85
N SER A 473 -28.39 1.40 -17.83
CA SER A 473 -28.89 1.84 -19.12
C SER A 473 -29.56 0.71 -19.91
N LYS A 474 -29.21 -0.55 -19.65
CA LYS A 474 -29.81 -1.74 -20.28
C LYS A 474 -31.06 -2.22 -19.54
N ASP A 475 -31.07 -2.14 -18.23
CA ASP A 475 -32.19 -2.56 -17.40
C ASP A 475 -32.48 -1.51 -16.29
N PRO A 476 -33.43 -0.58 -16.53
CA PRO A 476 -33.78 0.45 -15.54
C PRO A 476 -34.41 -0.12 -14.26
N GLN A 477 -34.87 -1.38 -14.23
CA GLN A 477 -35.44 -2.00 -13.03
C GLN A 477 -34.38 -2.29 -11.96
N LEU A 478 -33.10 -2.41 -12.37
CA LEU A 478 -31.98 -2.54 -11.45
C LEU A 478 -31.83 -1.33 -10.51
N MET A 479 -32.35 -0.15 -10.89
CA MET A 479 -32.39 1.03 -10.04
C MET A 479 -33.22 0.80 -8.78
N ASN A 480 -34.28 0.01 -8.84
CA ASN A 480 -35.13 -0.31 -7.70
C ASN A 480 -34.49 -1.33 -6.75
N VAL A 481 -33.53 -2.11 -7.23
CA VAL A 481 -32.88 -3.19 -6.47
C VAL A 481 -31.52 -2.78 -5.91
N ALA A 482 -30.74 -2.04 -6.69
CA ALA A 482 -29.36 -1.69 -6.37
C ALA A 482 -29.08 -0.18 -6.44
N GLY A 483 -30.11 0.64 -6.55
CA GLY A 483 -29.95 2.10 -6.66
C GLY A 483 -29.27 2.72 -5.45
N ASP A 484 -29.55 2.24 -4.25
CA ASP A 484 -28.92 2.66 -3.01
C ASP A 484 -27.40 2.42 -3.02
N LEU A 485 -26.95 1.24 -3.51
CA LEU A 485 -25.52 0.92 -3.62
C LEU A 485 -24.80 1.80 -4.64
N ILE A 486 -25.49 2.17 -5.73
CA ILE A 486 -24.93 3.02 -6.77
C ILE A 486 -24.73 4.44 -6.22
N PHE A 487 -25.76 5.03 -5.58
CA PHE A 487 -25.65 6.35 -5.00
C PHE A 487 -24.66 6.42 -3.85
N ARG A 488 -24.51 5.38 -3.04
CA ARG A 488 -23.43 5.29 -2.03
C ARG A 488 -22.03 5.35 -2.63
N ASN A 489 -21.87 4.90 -3.87
CA ASN A 489 -20.59 4.94 -4.59
C ASN A 489 -20.39 6.24 -5.39
N MET A 490 -21.39 7.12 -5.50
CA MET A 490 -21.26 8.43 -6.14
C MET A 490 -20.68 9.46 -5.17
N ASP A 491 -19.80 10.32 -5.69
CA ASP A 491 -19.09 11.35 -4.90
C ASP A 491 -19.62 12.75 -5.24
N PHE A 492 -20.87 13.04 -4.84
CA PHE A 492 -21.43 14.38 -4.92
C PHE A 492 -22.21 14.72 -3.65
N PRO A 493 -22.32 16.01 -3.28
CA PRO A 493 -23.05 16.43 -2.07
C PRO A 493 -24.50 15.94 -2.08
N GLY A 494 -24.86 15.11 -1.11
CA GLY A 494 -26.22 14.56 -0.98
C GLY A 494 -26.40 13.15 -1.56
N ALA A 495 -25.39 12.52 -2.13
CA ALA A 495 -25.44 11.15 -2.63
C ALA A 495 -25.86 10.16 -1.52
N ASP A 496 -25.27 10.27 -0.32
CA ASP A 496 -25.61 9.45 0.85
C ASP A 496 -27.07 9.61 1.26
N ILE A 497 -27.62 10.85 1.23
CA ILE A 497 -29.02 11.11 1.56
C ILE A 497 -29.96 10.43 0.56
N ILE A 498 -29.60 10.43 -0.71
CA ILE A 498 -30.39 9.75 -1.75
C ILE A 498 -30.29 8.25 -1.58
N ALA A 499 -29.09 7.71 -1.30
CA ALA A 499 -28.86 6.29 -1.04
C ALA A 499 -29.71 5.81 0.14
N ASP A 500 -29.72 6.54 1.25
CA ASP A 500 -30.51 6.20 2.45
C ASP A 500 -32.02 6.24 2.18
N ARG A 501 -32.49 7.19 1.37
CA ARG A 501 -33.91 7.25 0.96
C ARG A 501 -34.28 6.07 0.05
N LEU A 502 -33.40 5.69 -0.88
CA LEU A 502 -33.60 4.52 -1.75
C LEU A 502 -33.55 3.22 -0.95
N ALA A 503 -32.59 3.08 -0.02
CA ALA A 503 -32.51 1.93 0.88
C ALA A 503 -33.77 1.80 1.75
N ALA A 504 -34.30 2.92 2.26
CA ALA A 504 -35.55 2.93 3.02
C ALA A 504 -36.76 2.53 2.16
N ALA A 505 -36.76 2.86 0.87
CA ALA A 505 -37.80 2.51 -0.08
C ALA A 505 -37.65 1.09 -0.66
N ASN A 506 -36.46 0.49 -0.60
CA ASN A 506 -36.16 -0.80 -1.15
C ASN A 506 -36.32 -1.92 -0.09
N PRO A 507 -37.32 -2.81 -0.23
CA PRO A 507 -37.50 -3.92 0.72
C PRO A 507 -36.30 -4.87 0.79
N MET A 508 -35.52 -4.98 -0.29
CA MET A 508 -34.32 -5.82 -0.36
C MET A 508 -33.14 -5.25 0.41
N ALA A 509 -32.98 -3.94 0.46
CA ALA A 509 -31.91 -3.26 1.20
C ALA A 509 -32.05 -3.36 2.73
N GLN A 510 -33.22 -3.75 3.22
CA GLN A 510 -33.49 -3.96 4.65
C GLN A 510 -33.16 -5.38 5.13
N ILE A 511 -32.63 -6.22 4.25
CA ILE A 511 -32.27 -7.60 4.58
C ILE A 511 -30.84 -7.61 5.10
N ASP A 512 -30.65 -8.16 6.29
CA ASP A 512 -29.34 -8.31 6.91
C ASP A 512 -28.56 -9.43 6.21
N GLU A 513 -27.56 -9.08 5.37
CA GLU A 513 -26.77 -10.04 4.59
C GLU A 513 -25.96 -11.02 5.49
N LYS A 514 -25.72 -10.66 6.74
CA LYS A 514 -24.97 -11.47 7.73
C LYS A 514 -25.87 -12.48 8.47
N SER A 515 -27.18 -12.53 8.20
CA SER A 515 -28.09 -13.44 8.87
C SER A 515 -28.10 -14.84 8.21
N PRO A 516 -28.03 -15.94 8.99
CA PRO A 516 -28.05 -17.31 8.47
C PRO A 516 -29.39 -17.73 7.84
N ILE A 517 -30.39 -16.84 7.79
CA ILE A 517 -31.72 -17.10 7.25
C ILE A 517 -31.79 -16.63 5.80
N PRO A 518 -32.30 -17.46 4.85
CA PRO A 518 -32.42 -17.06 3.45
C PRO A 518 -33.25 -15.76 3.28
N PRO A 519 -32.87 -14.87 2.33
CA PRO A 519 -33.51 -13.55 2.15
C PRO A 519 -35.02 -13.61 1.95
N GLN A 520 -35.53 -14.63 1.25
CA GLN A 520 -36.97 -14.83 1.04
C GLN A 520 -37.75 -15.09 2.33
N VAL A 521 -37.13 -15.81 3.28
CA VAL A 521 -37.74 -16.12 4.57
C VAL A 521 -37.71 -14.89 5.50
N GLN A 522 -36.65 -14.10 5.45
CA GLN A 522 -36.58 -12.81 6.19
C GLN A 522 -37.66 -11.82 5.70
N MET A 523 -37.88 -11.77 4.39
CA MET A 523 -38.90 -10.91 3.80
C MET A 523 -40.32 -11.33 4.23
N GLN A 524 -40.59 -12.64 4.24
CA GLN A 524 -41.87 -13.17 4.75
C GLN A 524 -42.04 -12.91 6.26
N LEU A 525 -40.96 -13.00 7.03
CA LEU A 525 -40.95 -12.76 8.46
C LEU A 525 -41.22 -11.29 8.78
N LYS A 526 -40.60 -10.35 8.07
CA LYS A 526 -40.87 -8.91 8.20
C LYS A 526 -42.28 -8.51 7.73
N GLN A 527 -42.78 -9.11 6.61
CA GLN A 527 -44.15 -8.89 6.19
C GLN A 527 -45.16 -9.43 7.20
N SER A 528 -44.91 -10.60 7.77
CA SER A 528 -45.78 -11.15 8.81
C SER A 528 -45.74 -10.32 10.10
N GLN A 529 -44.56 -9.82 10.49
CA GLN A 529 -44.41 -8.90 11.64
C GLN A 529 -45.15 -7.55 11.42
N ALA A 530 -45.01 -6.96 10.22
CA ALA A 530 -45.75 -5.75 9.87
C ALA A 530 -47.27 -5.98 9.90
N THR A 531 -47.75 -7.12 9.41
CA THR A 531 -49.16 -7.50 9.45
C THR A 531 -49.62 -7.73 10.89
N ILE A 532 -48.80 -8.35 11.73
CA ILE A 532 -49.08 -8.52 13.16
C ILE A 532 -49.18 -7.15 13.88
N GLN A 533 -48.24 -6.22 13.62
CA GLN A 533 -48.32 -4.86 14.18
C GLN A 533 -49.57 -4.11 13.71
N GLN A 534 -49.91 -4.22 12.45
CA GLN A 534 -51.12 -3.59 11.89
C GLN A 534 -52.41 -4.16 12.53
N LEU A 535 -52.45 -5.49 12.71
CA LEU A 535 -53.52 -6.18 13.41
C LEU A 535 -53.60 -5.82 14.90
N GLN A 536 -52.44 -5.64 15.57
CA GLN A 536 -52.38 -5.17 16.95
C GLN A 536 -52.88 -3.72 17.10
N GLN A 537 -52.53 -2.83 16.17
CA GLN A 537 -53.05 -1.47 16.16
C GLN A 537 -54.56 -1.44 15.89
N GLN A 538 -55.08 -2.30 14.99
CA GLN A 538 -56.51 -2.43 14.77
C GLN A 538 -57.22 -3.00 15.99
N LEU A 539 -56.64 -3.97 16.71
CA LEU A 539 -57.14 -4.52 17.97
C LEU A 539 -57.20 -3.45 19.08
N GLN A 540 -56.15 -2.61 19.20
CA GLN A 540 -56.14 -1.50 20.15
C GLN A 540 -57.19 -0.44 19.77
N GLY A 541 -57.35 -0.13 18.48
CA GLY A 541 -58.39 0.76 17.98
C GLY A 541 -59.81 0.23 18.26
N MET A 542 -60.05 -1.07 18.08
CA MET A 542 -61.29 -1.73 18.44
C MET A 542 -61.55 -1.78 19.96
N GLN A 543 -60.52 -1.99 20.78
CA GLN A 543 -60.64 -1.96 22.24
C GLN A 543 -61.01 -0.57 22.78
N LEU A 544 -60.55 0.51 22.14
CA LEU A 544 -60.96 1.88 22.45
C LEU A 544 -62.43 2.19 22.05
N GLN A 545 -62.91 1.59 20.96
CA GLN A 545 -64.34 1.70 20.56
C GLN A 545 -65.28 0.88 21.45
N LEU A 546 -64.77 -0.23 22.07
CA LEU A 546 -65.53 -1.08 23.00
C LEU A 546 -65.83 -0.46 24.37
N LYS A 547 -65.27 0.74 24.69
CA LYS A 547 -65.63 1.49 25.89
C LYS A 547 -67.00 2.15 25.82
N ASN A 548 -67.65 2.15 24.66
CA ASN A 548 -69.06 2.63 24.50
C ASN A 548 -70.01 1.44 24.46
N ARG A 549 -70.91 1.41 25.43
CA ARG A 549 -71.69 0.32 26.04
C ARG A 549 -72.72 -0.43 25.19
N SER A 550 -72.86 -0.34 23.89
CA SER A 550 -74.00 -0.95 23.17
C SER A 550 -73.74 -2.08 22.20
N ASP A 551 -72.44 -2.34 21.85
CA ASP A 551 -72.13 -3.35 20.83
C ASP A 551 -71.22 -4.55 21.32
N ILE A 552 -71.22 -4.76 22.64
CA ILE A 552 -70.31 -5.70 23.32
C ILE A 552 -70.57 -7.18 22.92
N GLU A 553 -71.80 -7.58 22.65
CA GLU A 553 -72.10 -9.00 22.38
C GLU A 553 -71.85 -9.42 20.94
N GLN A 554 -72.03 -8.58 19.96
CA GLN A 554 -71.75 -8.90 18.57
C GLN A 554 -70.21 -8.96 18.29
N MET A 555 -69.44 -8.10 18.92
CA MET A 555 -68.00 -8.07 18.75
C MET A 555 -67.25 -9.17 19.52
N ARG A 556 -67.80 -9.76 20.57
CA ARG A 556 -67.24 -10.93 21.24
C ARG A 556 -67.23 -12.16 20.30
N GLN A 557 -68.29 -12.38 19.56
CA GLN A 557 -68.37 -13.47 18.60
C GLN A 557 -67.43 -13.29 17.40
N GLU A 558 -67.27 -12.05 16.91
CA GLU A 558 -66.29 -11.75 15.84
C GLU A 558 -64.85 -11.81 16.32
N ALA A 559 -64.56 -11.43 17.57
CA ALA A 559 -63.22 -11.54 18.16
C ALA A 559 -62.81 -13.00 18.45
N GLU A 560 -63.76 -13.87 18.82
CA GLU A 560 -63.51 -15.32 18.97
C GLU A 560 -63.30 -16.01 17.63
N THR A 561 -64.04 -15.64 16.60
CA THR A 561 -63.83 -16.17 15.23
C THR A 561 -62.52 -15.71 14.65
N LYS A 562 -62.09 -14.45 14.87
CA LYS A 562 -60.78 -13.96 14.45
C LYS A 562 -59.63 -14.59 15.23
N ARG A 563 -59.80 -14.87 16.54
CA ARG A 563 -58.80 -15.59 17.36
C ARG A 563 -58.63 -17.05 16.92
N THR A 564 -59.71 -17.72 16.52
CA THR A 564 -59.62 -19.08 15.96
C THR A 564 -58.94 -19.07 14.59
N LEU A 565 -59.24 -18.11 13.72
CA LEU A 565 -58.61 -17.96 12.41
C LEU A 565 -57.08 -17.66 12.54
N ILE A 566 -56.69 -16.80 13.48
CA ILE A 566 -55.27 -16.52 13.76
C ILE A 566 -54.55 -17.76 14.32
N LYS A 567 -55.24 -18.56 15.17
CA LYS A 567 -54.67 -19.82 15.67
C LYS A 567 -54.50 -20.87 14.57
N GLU A 568 -55.43 -20.94 13.61
CA GLU A 568 -55.35 -21.83 12.45
C GLU A 568 -54.28 -21.40 11.46
N THR A 569 -54.17 -20.07 11.19
CA THR A 569 -53.09 -19.56 10.31
C THR A 569 -51.69 -19.73 10.96
N ASN A 570 -51.53 -19.52 12.26
CA ASN A 570 -50.28 -19.78 12.96
C ASN A 570 -49.94 -21.29 12.99
N ARG A 571 -50.94 -22.17 13.12
CA ARG A 571 -50.73 -23.61 13.01
C ARG A 571 -50.33 -24.04 11.58
N ALA A 572 -51.01 -23.47 10.55
CA ALA A 572 -50.65 -23.72 9.17
C ALA A 572 -49.21 -23.25 8.86
N HIS A 573 -48.85 -22.08 9.36
CA HIS A 573 -47.50 -21.52 9.21
C HIS A 573 -46.42 -22.35 9.95
N ASP A 574 -46.72 -22.86 11.18
CA ASP A 574 -45.81 -23.77 11.89
C ASP A 574 -45.62 -25.10 11.18
N ILE A 575 -46.65 -25.61 10.49
CA ILE A 575 -46.57 -26.82 9.69
C ILE A 575 -45.71 -26.56 8.43
N GLU A 576 -45.93 -25.43 7.79
CA GLU A 576 -45.19 -25.04 6.59
C GLU A 576 -43.70 -24.75 6.88
N LEU A 577 -43.38 -24.16 8.02
CA LEU A 577 -42.00 -23.97 8.51
C LEU A 577 -41.32 -25.33 8.77
N ARG A 578 -42.04 -26.29 9.42
CA ARG A 578 -41.49 -27.64 9.66
C ARG A 578 -41.27 -28.44 8.38
N ASP A 579 -42.11 -28.27 7.40
CA ASP A 579 -41.94 -28.90 6.07
C ASP A 579 -40.81 -28.24 5.27
N GLN A 580 -40.65 -26.92 5.39
CA GLN A 580 -39.52 -26.19 4.79
C GLN A 580 -38.19 -26.55 5.48
N GLU A 581 -38.17 -26.73 6.82
CA GLU A 581 -36.99 -27.21 7.54
C GLU A 581 -36.60 -28.63 7.08
N ARG A 582 -37.59 -29.53 6.92
CA ARG A 582 -37.34 -30.88 6.39
C ARG A 582 -36.85 -30.88 4.93
N HIS A 583 -37.37 -29.98 4.12
CA HIS A 583 -36.92 -29.81 2.73
C HIS A 583 -35.52 -29.23 2.65
N ARG A 584 -35.21 -28.30 3.52
CA ARG A 584 -33.88 -27.69 3.65
C ARG A 584 -32.84 -28.69 4.13
N ASP A 585 -33.17 -29.51 5.14
CA ASP A 585 -32.29 -30.58 5.61
C ASP A 585 -32.06 -31.66 4.53
N MET A 586 -33.04 -31.90 3.67
CA MET A 586 -32.89 -32.81 2.55
C MET A 586 -32.00 -32.22 1.45
N ILE A 587 -32.16 -30.93 1.13
CA ILE A 587 -31.32 -30.22 0.15
C ILE A 587 -29.87 -30.08 0.65
N LEU A 588 -29.66 -29.76 1.94
CA LEU A 588 -28.32 -29.69 2.54
C LEU A 588 -27.61 -31.04 2.53
N ARG A 589 -28.36 -32.16 2.73
CA ARG A 589 -27.77 -33.50 2.63
C ARG A 589 -27.44 -33.90 1.19
N THR A 590 -28.24 -33.48 0.22
CA THR A 590 -27.95 -33.72 -1.21
C THR A 590 -26.84 -32.82 -1.72
N ASP A 591 -26.76 -31.56 -1.28
CA ASP A 591 -25.65 -30.64 -1.65
C ASP A 591 -24.31 -31.07 -1.03
N THR A 592 -24.30 -31.51 0.24
CA THR A 592 -23.07 -32.05 0.85
C THR A 592 -22.61 -33.32 0.14
N GLN A 593 -23.54 -34.21 -0.26
CA GLN A 593 -23.16 -35.41 -1.02
C GLN A 593 -22.68 -35.08 -2.44
N ALA A 594 -23.27 -34.09 -3.10
CA ALA A 594 -22.81 -33.60 -4.40
C ALA A 594 -21.43 -32.91 -4.30
N HIS A 595 -21.22 -32.10 -3.27
CA HIS A 595 -19.94 -31.42 -3.02
C HIS A 595 -18.82 -32.43 -2.70
N ASP A 596 -19.10 -33.44 -1.85
CA ASP A 596 -18.15 -34.51 -1.55
C ASP A 596 -17.80 -35.37 -2.78
N THR A 597 -18.77 -35.59 -3.68
CA THR A 597 -18.50 -36.32 -4.92
C THR A 597 -17.68 -35.51 -5.90
N VAL A 598 -17.91 -34.19 -6.01
CA VAL A 598 -17.12 -33.29 -6.87
C VAL A 598 -15.70 -33.16 -6.36
N ILE A 599 -15.50 -32.99 -5.03
CA ILE A 599 -14.16 -32.94 -4.43
C ILE A 599 -13.41 -34.26 -4.63
N LYS A 600 -14.07 -35.41 -4.45
CA LYS A 600 -13.45 -36.72 -4.67
C LYS A 600 -13.05 -36.93 -6.13
N THR A 601 -13.88 -36.49 -7.09
CA THR A 601 -13.55 -36.58 -8.52
C THR A 601 -12.45 -35.61 -8.92
N GLN A 602 -12.43 -34.39 -8.39
CA GLN A 602 -11.34 -33.43 -8.64
C GLN A 602 -10.01 -33.91 -8.07
N THR A 603 -10.02 -34.41 -6.83
CA THR A 603 -8.78 -34.95 -6.22
C THR A 603 -8.28 -36.20 -6.95
N GLN A 604 -9.16 -37.05 -7.45
CA GLN A 604 -8.75 -38.19 -8.25
C GLN A 604 -8.14 -37.76 -9.60
N LEU A 605 -8.71 -36.78 -10.28
CA LEU A 605 -8.18 -36.23 -11.53
C LEU A 605 -6.81 -35.54 -11.33
N GLU A 606 -6.63 -34.80 -10.22
CA GLU A 606 -5.33 -34.23 -9.90
C GLU A 606 -4.27 -35.28 -9.56
N VAL A 607 -4.63 -36.32 -8.82
CA VAL A 607 -3.73 -37.44 -8.53
C VAL A 607 -3.35 -38.20 -9.80
N GLU A 608 -4.28 -38.39 -10.74
CA GLU A 608 -3.94 -39.00 -12.03
C GLU A 608 -3.04 -38.10 -12.89
N ARG A 609 -3.28 -36.79 -12.86
CA ARG A 609 -2.42 -35.82 -13.56
C ARG A 609 -1.00 -35.81 -13.00
N ILE A 610 -0.86 -35.77 -11.67
CA ILE A 610 0.45 -35.85 -11.00
C ILE A 610 1.16 -37.17 -11.32
N LYS A 611 0.44 -38.30 -11.38
CA LYS A 611 1.00 -39.60 -11.79
C LYS A 611 1.48 -39.59 -13.25
N ALA A 612 0.73 -38.97 -14.15
CA ALA A 612 1.10 -38.82 -15.55
C ALA A 612 2.34 -37.95 -15.71
N ASP A 613 2.38 -36.81 -15.02
CA ASP A 613 3.53 -35.90 -15.04
C ASP A 613 4.80 -36.56 -14.44
N LEU A 614 4.64 -37.34 -13.36
CA LEU A 614 5.71 -38.11 -12.77
C LEU A 614 6.24 -39.21 -13.71
N ALA A 615 5.35 -39.88 -14.44
CA ALA A 615 5.74 -40.89 -15.43
C ALA A 615 6.51 -40.27 -16.61
N VAL A 616 6.12 -39.07 -17.05
CA VAL A 616 6.86 -38.31 -18.07
C VAL A 616 8.25 -37.91 -17.54
N TYR A 617 8.32 -37.46 -16.29
CA TYR A 617 9.58 -37.07 -15.65
C TYR A 617 10.53 -38.27 -15.50
N LEU A 618 10.03 -39.42 -15.06
CA LEU A 618 10.81 -40.65 -14.94
C LEU A 618 11.30 -41.13 -16.32
N SER A 619 10.46 -41.05 -17.36
CA SER A 619 10.88 -41.39 -18.73
C SER A 619 11.96 -40.45 -19.28
N HIS A 620 12.01 -39.20 -18.82
CA HIS A 620 13.06 -38.24 -19.13
C HIS A 620 14.39 -38.59 -18.42
N LEU A 621 14.31 -38.99 -17.15
CA LEU A 621 15.45 -39.43 -16.38
C LEU A 621 16.09 -40.71 -16.96
N ASP A 622 15.25 -41.66 -17.37
CA ASP A 622 15.71 -42.88 -18.04
C ASP A 622 16.47 -42.56 -19.36
N ARG A 623 15.97 -41.62 -20.15
CA ARG A 623 16.65 -41.14 -21.37
C ARG A 623 17.97 -40.43 -21.10
N ILE A 624 18.09 -39.70 -19.98
CA ILE A 624 19.31 -39.05 -19.57
C ILE A 624 20.31 -40.10 -19.12
N SER A 625 19.89 -41.07 -18.31
CA SER A 625 20.70 -42.21 -17.86
C SER A 625 21.20 -43.06 -19.03
N GLU A 626 20.38 -43.33 -20.04
CA GLU A 626 20.80 -44.02 -21.28
C GLU A 626 21.79 -43.21 -22.09
N ARG A 627 21.71 -41.88 -22.09
CA ARG A 627 22.69 -41.02 -22.79
C ARG A 627 24.02 -40.98 -22.05
N GLU A 628 23.98 -40.92 -20.71
CA GLU A 628 25.21 -40.98 -19.90
C GLU A 628 25.90 -42.32 -20.02
N SER A 629 25.17 -43.43 -19.98
CA SER A 629 25.75 -44.76 -20.19
C SER A 629 26.34 -44.96 -21.59
N LYS A 630 25.73 -44.34 -22.62
CA LYS A 630 26.30 -44.35 -23.99
C LYS A 630 27.52 -43.44 -24.12
N ALA A 631 27.55 -42.32 -23.40
CA ALA A 631 28.71 -41.44 -23.35
C ALA A 631 29.92 -42.10 -22.66
N GLU A 632 29.69 -42.77 -21.53
CA GLU A 632 30.70 -43.55 -20.84
C GLU A 632 31.22 -44.77 -21.66
N ALA A 633 30.35 -45.38 -22.45
CA ALA A 633 30.73 -46.46 -23.36
C ALA A 633 31.60 -45.95 -24.52
N ILE A 634 31.39 -44.72 -24.98
CA ILE A 634 32.23 -44.09 -26.03
C ILE A 634 33.57 -43.64 -25.45
N GLU A 635 33.57 -43.12 -24.21
CA GLU A 635 34.81 -42.71 -23.54
C GLU A 635 35.76 -43.89 -23.19
N ARG A 636 35.19 -45.09 -23.02
CA ARG A 636 36.00 -46.34 -22.85
C ARG A 636 36.46 -46.98 -24.17
N ALA A 637 35.99 -46.46 -25.31
CA ALA A 637 36.33 -46.97 -26.64
C ALA A 637 37.32 -46.07 -27.40
N ILE A 638 37.68 -44.91 -26.81
CA ILE A 638 38.80 -44.06 -27.20
C ILE A 638 39.98 -44.28 -26.23
#